data_2a069c922b4f836eeeea3d83352597ce
#
_entry.id   2a069c922b4f836eeeea3d83352597ce
#
_cell.length_a   1.000
_cell.length_b   1.000
_cell.length_c   1.000
_cell.angle_alpha   90.00
_cell.angle_beta   90.00
_cell.angle_gamma   90.00
#
_symmetry.space_group_name_H-M   'P 1'
#
loop_
_entity.id
_entity.type
_entity.pdbx_description
1 polymer ?
#
loop_
_entity_poly.entity_id
_entity_poly.type
_entity_poly.pdbx_seq_one_letter_code
_entity_poly.pdbx_strand_id
1 'polypeptide(L)'
;MMKRNWKYLCTALLALFVALPLSAQREDERIEDNDESAVADAQMVDSLLADSVALPWPQSVQRQIDRLLESKLFETSQVGMMVWDLNADSCIYARNARQLLRPASTMKLVTAITAIDRLGGSYQFKTQLKYTGTIENGTLTGDLYCVGGMDPRFNSDDMTAFVSSLREMGVDTIRGSIYADKTMKDDALYGEGWCWDDDNPTLTPLLIGRKDLFMDRFTSKLREAGVVFSAFATSNRRCPADAYSIVTRFHTIDQILMRMLKESDNLYAESMFYQLAASTGN
;
A
#
# COMPACT_ATOMS: atom_id res chain seq x y z
N MET A 1 29.31 -8.11 6.93
CA MET A 1 29.37 -9.43 6.29
C MET A 1 27.96 -9.87 5.92
N MET A 2 27.33 -9.19 4.93
CA MET A 2 25.95 -9.47 4.47
C MET A 2 25.82 -9.08 2.99
N LYS A 3 26.49 -9.83 2.09
CA LYS A 3 26.48 -9.56 0.62
C LYS A 3 25.91 -10.72 -0.21
N ARG A 4 25.13 -11.66 0.35
CA ARG A 4 24.91 -12.92 -0.38
C ARG A 4 23.48 -13.26 -0.82
N ASN A 5 22.45 -12.49 -0.51
CA ASN A 5 21.06 -12.88 -0.82
C ASN A 5 20.30 -11.97 -1.80
N TRP A 6 20.95 -10.94 -2.36
CA TRP A 6 20.30 -10.03 -3.32
C TRP A 6 20.15 -10.61 -4.73
N LYS A 7 21.01 -11.57 -5.10
CA LYS A 7 21.00 -12.15 -6.47
C LYS A 7 19.72 -12.89 -6.83
N TYR A 8 18.99 -13.43 -5.86
CA TYR A 8 17.76 -14.18 -6.09
C TYR A 8 16.50 -13.31 -6.06
N LEU A 9 16.57 -12.11 -5.51
CA LEU A 9 15.43 -11.21 -5.44
C LEU A 9 15.12 -10.55 -6.79
N CYS A 10 16.15 -10.21 -7.56
CA CYS A 10 15.99 -9.59 -8.88
C CYS A 10 15.50 -10.57 -9.94
N THR A 11 15.91 -11.84 -9.89
CA THR A 11 15.41 -12.88 -10.81
C THR A 11 13.96 -13.27 -10.52
N ALA A 12 13.54 -13.23 -9.27
CA ALA A 12 12.14 -13.51 -8.89
C ALA A 12 11.17 -12.37 -9.29
N LEU A 13 11.63 -11.12 -9.29
CA LEU A 13 10.82 -9.97 -9.68
C LEU A 13 10.58 -9.91 -11.20
N LEU A 14 11.54 -10.33 -12.03
CA LEU A 14 11.35 -10.39 -13.49
C LEU A 14 10.37 -11.50 -13.88
N ALA A 15 10.40 -12.66 -13.21
CA ALA A 15 9.49 -13.78 -13.46
C ALA A 15 8.06 -13.47 -13.02
N LEU A 16 7.85 -12.59 -12.02
CA LEU A 16 6.51 -12.27 -11.49
C LEU A 16 5.71 -11.33 -12.40
N PHE A 17 6.36 -10.53 -13.24
CA PHE A 17 5.68 -9.62 -14.17
C PHE A 17 5.21 -10.27 -15.47
N VAL A 18 5.70 -11.47 -15.80
CA VAL A 18 5.31 -12.22 -17.01
C VAL A 18 4.23 -13.28 -16.72
N ALA A 19 3.98 -13.62 -15.44
CA ALA A 19 3.11 -14.72 -15.06
C ALA A 19 1.86 -14.31 -14.25
N LEU A 20 1.34 -13.08 -14.41
CA LEU A 20 0.03 -12.74 -13.85
C LEU A 20 -1.06 -13.02 -14.89
N PRO A 21 -1.93 -14.01 -14.69
CA PRO A 21 -3.15 -14.10 -15.47
C PRO A 21 -4.03 -12.90 -15.11
N LEU A 22 -4.54 -12.25 -16.14
CA LEU A 22 -5.55 -11.16 -16.11
C LEU A 22 -6.91 -11.69 -15.60
N SER A 23 -6.96 -12.32 -14.45
CA SER A 23 -8.16 -12.93 -13.89
C SER A 23 -8.66 -12.28 -12.60
N ALA A 24 -8.74 -10.96 -12.60
CA ALA A 24 -9.41 -10.26 -11.52
C ALA A 24 -10.25 -9.09 -12.03
N GLN A 25 -11.06 -9.34 -13.05
CA GLN A 25 -12.24 -8.53 -13.36
C GLN A 25 -13.08 -9.24 -14.43
N ARG A 26 -14.24 -9.66 -14.04
CA ARG A 26 -15.49 -9.96 -14.73
C ARG A 26 -16.02 -11.36 -14.45
N GLU A 27 -17.03 -11.38 -13.64
CA GLU A 27 -18.14 -12.30 -13.83
C GLU A 27 -18.91 -11.85 -15.08
N ASP A 28 -19.29 -12.87 -15.89
CA ASP A 28 -20.18 -12.83 -17.04
C ASP A 28 -19.75 -12.07 -18.30
N GLU A 29 -18.95 -12.83 -19.10
CA GLU A 29 -19.24 -13.03 -20.53
C GLU A 29 -18.37 -14.17 -21.02
N ARG A 30 -18.96 -15.34 -21.28
CA ARG A 30 -18.30 -16.43 -22.01
C ARG A 30 -18.05 -15.95 -23.43
N ILE A 31 -16.83 -15.53 -23.68
CA ILE A 31 -16.27 -15.54 -25.03
C ILE A 31 -15.38 -16.77 -25.09
N GLU A 32 -15.73 -17.71 -25.94
CA GLU A 32 -14.87 -18.80 -26.39
C GLU A 32 -13.69 -18.15 -27.14
N ASP A 33 -12.65 -17.74 -26.42
CA ASP A 33 -11.40 -17.29 -27.02
C ASP A 33 -10.46 -18.47 -27.19
N ASN A 34 -10.18 -18.73 -28.44
CA ASN A 34 -9.34 -19.74 -29.02
C ASN A 34 -8.04 -19.99 -28.25
N ASP A 35 -7.89 -21.23 -27.77
CA ASP A 35 -6.66 -21.84 -27.23
C ASP A 35 -5.46 -21.76 -28.23
N GLU A 36 -5.70 -21.42 -29.50
CA GLU A 36 -4.66 -21.31 -30.54
C GLU A 36 -3.68 -20.16 -30.30
N SER A 37 -4.09 -19.04 -29.68
CA SER A 37 -3.17 -17.91 -29.43
C SER A 37 -2.19 -18.21 -28.28
N ALA A 38 -2.66 -18.83 -27.22
CA ALA A 38 -1.82 -19.21 -26.08
C ALA A 38 -0.80 -20.31 -26.44
N VAL A 39 -1.18 -21.24 -27.32
CA VAL A 39 -0.29 -22.28 -27.82
C VAL A 39 0.75 -21.70 -28.79
N ALA A 40 0.36 -20.74 -29.63
CA ALA A 40 1.28 -20.03 -30.51
C ALA A 40 2.31 -19.21 -29.76
N ASP A 41 1.89 -18.54 -28.68
CA ASP A 41 2.79 -17.77 -27.83
C ASP A 41 3.74 -18.68 -27.04
N ALA A 42 3.28 -19.83 -26.54
CA ALA A 42 4.13 -20.81 -25.88
C ALA A 42 5.16 -21.44 -26.83
N GLN A 43 4.77 -21.78 -28.06
CA GLN A 43 5.69 -22.31 -29.08
C GLN A 43 6.70 -21.26 -29.55
N MET A 44 6.31 -19.99 -29.60
CA MET A 44 7.22 -18.88 -29.90
C MET A 44 8.27 -18.72 -28.81
N VAL A 45 7.86 -18.81 -27.52
CA VAL A 45 8.79 -18.77 -26.38
C VAL A 45 9.77 -19.94 -26.40
N ASP A 46 9.31 -21.16 -26.70
CA ASP A 46 10.17 -22.35 -26.81
C ASP A 46 11.18 -22.25 -27.98
N SER A 47 10.75 -21.71 -29.11
CA SER A 47 11.66 -21.49 -30.26
C SER A 47 12.71 -20.40 -29.95
N LEU A 48 12.34 -19.37 -29.19
CA LEU A 48 13.24 -18.30 -28.74
C LEU A 48 14.31 -18.84 -27.79
N LEU A 49 13.95 -19.78 -26.92
CA LEU A 49 14.87 -20.41 -25.96
C LEU A 49 15.85 -21.37 -26.67
N ALA A 50 15.39 -22.12 -27.68
CA ALA A 50 16.22 -23.10 -28.40
C ALA A 50 17.38 -22.45 -29.20
N ASP A 51 17.14 -21.29 -29.82
CA ASP A 51 18.16 -20.59 -30.62
C ASP A 51 19.15 -19.73 -29.78
N SER A 52 18.84 -19.48 -28.52
CA SER A 52 19.65 -18.61 -27.67
C SER A 52 20.83 -19.30 -27.00
N VAL A 53 20.85 -20.64 -27.00
CA VAL A 53 21.90 -21.46 -26.35
C VAL A 53 23.29 -21.28 -26.97
N ALA A 54 23.37 -20.79 -28.22
CA ALA A 54 24.62 -20.63 -28.95
C ALA A 54 25.30 -19.26 -28.73
N LEU A 55 24.65 -18.28 -28.13
CA LEU A 55 25.23 -16.95 -27.94
C LEU A 55 25.68 -16.72 -26.50
N PRO A 56 26.88 -16.13 -26.31
CA PRO A 56 27.33 -15.75 -24.99
C PRO A 56 26.47 -14.60 -24.40
N TRP A 57 26.55 -14.43 -23.08
CA TRP A 57 26.07 -13.24 -22.38
C TRP A 57 26.92 -12.01 -22.78
N PRO A 58 26.32 -10.82 -23.04
CA PRO A 58 24.89 -10.47 -22.97
C PRO A 58 24.14 -10.62 -24.29
N GLN A 59 24.83 -11.05 -25.39
CA GLN A 59 24.25 -11.08 -26.75
C GLN A 59 23.03 -12.02 -26.86
N SER A 60 23.00 -13.09 -26.07
CA SER A 60 21.84 -14.00 -26.03
C SER A 60 20.59 -13.28 -25.55
N VAL A 61 20.68 -12.46 -24.50
CA VAL A 61 19.56 -11.67 -23.97
C VAL A 61 19.13 -10.58 -24.95
N GLN A 62 20.09 -9.86 -25.54
CA GLN A 62 19.80 -8.82 -26.54
C GLN A 62 19.00 -9.38 -27.71
N ARG A 63 19.40 -10.52 -28.26
CA ARG A 63 18.71 -11.17 -29.38
C ARG A 63 17.31 -11.67 -29.00
N GLN A 64 17.13 -12.22 -27.81
CA GLN A 64 15.80 -12.64 -27.34
C GLN A 64 14.85 -11.46 -27.21
N ILE A 65 15.33 -10.34 -26.68
CA ILE A 65 14.52 -9.11 -26.58
C ILE A 65 14.17 -8.59 -27.96
N ASP A 66 15.13 -8.53 -28.90
CA ASP A 66 14.87 -8.06 -30.26
C ASP A 66 13.78 -8.89 -30.94
N ARG A 67 13.89 -10.23 -30.89
CA ARG A 67 12.85 -11.13 -31.43
C ARG A 67 11.48 -10.94 -30.77
N LEU A 68 11.44 -10.79 -29.44
CA LEU A 68 10.19 -10.52 -28.73
C LEU A 68 9.53 -9.24 -29.27
N LEU A 69 10.33 -8.20 -29.51
CA LEU A 69 9.86 -6.90 -29.99
C LEU A 69 9.48 -6.89 -31.48
N GLU A 70 9.77 -7.96 -32.25
CA GLU A 70 9.30 -8.18 -33.61
C GLU A 70 7.88 -8.75 -33.67
N SER A 71 7.29 -9.14 -32.54
CA SER A 71 5.93 -9.67 -32.50
C SER A 71 4.89 -8.63 -32.90
N LYS A 72 3.76 -9.09 -33.46
CA LYS A 72 2.65 -8.23 -33.91
C LYS A 72 2.11 -7.30 -32.85
N LEU A 73 2.20 -7.68 -31.56
CA LEU A 73 1.79 -6.85 -30.44
C LEU A 73 2.52 -5.49 -30.44
N PHE A 74 3.79 -5.48 -30.84
CA PHE A 74 4.62 -4.26 -30.82
C PHE A 74 4.58 -3.45 -32.10
N GLU A 75 3.88 -3.90 -33.14
CA GLU A 75 3.68 -3.11 -34.37
C GLU A 75 2.87 -1.84 -34.12
N THR A 76 1.90 -1.92 -33.18
CA THR A 76 1.01 -0.81 -32.83
C THR A 76 1.20 -0.29 -31.40
N SER A 77 2.12 -0.87 -30.63
CA SER A 77 2.39 -0.50 -29.24
C SER A 77 3.66 0.33 -29.13
N GLN A 78 3.64 1.29 -28.19
CA GLN A 78 4.84 2.03 -27.79
C GLN A 78 5.58 1.26 -26.71
N VAL A 79 6.87 1.03 -26.90
CA VAL A 79 7.73 0.31 -25.95
C VAL A 79 8.94 1.16 -25.59
N GLY A 80 9.17 1.36 -24.29
CA GLY A 80 10.42 1.83 -23.72
C GLY A 80 11.03 0.71 -22.88
N MET A 81 12.29 0.37 -23.08
CA MET A 81 12.97 -0.69 -22.36
C MET A 81 14.42 -0.32 -22.07
N MET A 82 14.88 -0.65 -20.87
CA MET A 82 16.29 -0.62 -20.50
C MET A 82 16.60 -1.85 -19.63
N VAL A 83 17.66 -2.57 -19.96
CA VAL A 83 18.17 -3.69 -19.16
C VAL A 83 19.57 -3.31 -18.68
N TRP A 84 19.78 -3.38 -17.38
CA TRP A 84 21.02 -2.97 -16.73
C TRP A 84 21.67 -4.15 -16.02
N ASP A 85 22.97 -4.38 -16.27
CA ASP A 85 23.77 -5.33 -15.51
C ASP A 85 24.26 -4.66 -14.22
N LEU A 86 23.71 -5.10 -13.08
CA LEU A 86 24.04 -4.54 -11.78
C LEU A 86 25.46 -4.94 -11.29
N ASN A 87 26.05 -6.00 -11.84
CA ASN A 87 27.40 -6.41 -11.47
C ASN A 87 28.46 -5.63 -12.26
N ALA A 88 28.21 -5.43 -13.55
CA ALA A 88 29.08 -4.68 -14.45
C ALA A 88 28.79 -3.18 -14.45
N ASP A 89 27.73 -2.76 -13.74
CA ASP A 89 27.23 -1.38 -13.72
C ASP A 89 27.09 -0.78 -15.13
N SER A 90 26.48 -1.54 -16.04
CA SER A 90 26.39 -1.15 -17.45
C SER A 90 25.06 -1.51 -18.08
N CYS A 91 24.62 -0.68 -19.03
CA CYS A 91 23.43 -0.95 -19.83
C CYS A 91 23.75 -2.01 -20.89
N ILE A 92 23.04 -3.13 -20.87
CA ILE A 92 23.18 -4.21 -21.85
C ILE A 92 22.13 -4.16 -22.95
N TYR A 93 21.02 -3.45 -22.74
CA TYR A 93 20.00 -3.24 -23.77
C TYR A 93 19.25 -1.93 -23.51
N ALA A 94 18.98 -1.17 -24.55
CA ALA A 94 18.16 0.04 -24.47
C ALA A 94 17.36 0.23 -25.76
N ARG A 95 16.04 0.37 -25.64
CA ARG A 95 15.13 0.75 -26.74
C ARG A 95 14.18 1.82 -26.24
N ASN A 96 14.17 2.98 -26.88
CA ASN A 96 13.33 4.11 -26.49
C ASN A 96 13.41 4.46 -24.98
N ALA A 97 14.55 4.24 -24.35
CA ALA A 97 14.73 4.35 -22.89
C ALA A 97 14.46 5.75 -22.31
N ARG A 98 14.43 6.77 -23.17
CA ARG A 98 14.09 8.17 -22.81
C ARG A 98 12.67 8.58 -23.20
N GLN A 99 11.90 7.67 -23.77
CA GLN A 99 10.52 7.98 -24.14
C GLN A 99 9.66 8.13 -22.89
N LEU A 100 8.87 9.19 -22.83
CA LEU A 100 7.88 9.38 -21.78
C LEU A 100 6.68 8.48 -22.05
N LEU A 101 6.41 7.60 -21.13
CA LEU A 101 5.29 6.66 -21.14
C LEU A 101 4.46 6.84 -19.87
N ARG A 102 3.19 6.43 -19.92
CA ARG A 102 2.36 6.37 -18.72
C ARG A 102 2.84 5.20 -17.84
N PRO A 103 3.32 5.46 -16.61
CA PRO A 103 3.88 4.41 -15.77
C PRO A 103 2.82 3.48 -15.18
N ALA A 104 1.56 3.92 -15.11
CA ALA A 104 0.49 3.20 -14.41
C ALA A 104 0.98 2.70 -13.03
N SER A 105 0.64 1.45 -12.65
CA SER A 105 1.03 0.89 -11.34
C SER A 105 2.54 0.68 -11.17
N THR A 106 3.36 0.80 -12.20
CA THR A 106 4.81 0.78 -12.02
C THR A 106 5.33 2.00 -11.24
N MET A 107 4.54 3.09 -11.17
CA MET A 107 4.83 4.23 -10.28
C MET A 107 4.94 3.82 -8.81
N LYS A 108 4.26 2.76 -8.38
CA LYS A 108 4.36 2.22 -7.02
C LYS A 108 5.77 1.76 -6.65
N LEU A 109 6.59 1.38 -7.63
CA LEU A 109 8.01 1.07 -7.39
C LEU A 109 8.79 2.32 -6.95
N VAL A 110 8.53 3.47 -7.58
CA VAL A 110 9.14 4.74 -7.18
C VAL A 110 8.72 5.11 -5.77
N THR A 111 7.42 5.00 -5.45
CA THR A 111 6.90 5.22 -4.09
C THR A 111 7.57 4.27 -3.09
N ALA A 112 7.70 2.99 -3.41
CA ALA A 112 8.32 1.98 -2.54
C ALA A 112 9.80 2.29 -2.26
N ILE A 113 10.57 2.58 -3.30
CA ILE A 113 12.01 2.90 -3.19
C ILE A 113 12.19 4.16 -2.34
N THR A 114 11.40 5.20 -2.61
CA THR A 114 11.45 6.46 -1.86
C THR A 114 11.09 6.23 -0.39
N ALA A 115 10.09 5.40 -0.11
CA ALA A 115 9.67 5.11 1.25
C ALA A 115 10.75 4.34 2.03
N ILE A 116 11.39 3.35 1.43
CA ILE A 116 12.49 2.61 2.06
C ILE A 116 13.68 3.54 2.31
N ASP A 117 14.02 4.41 1.36
CA ASP A 117 15.12 5.36 1.48
C ASP A 117 14.87 6.40 2.58
N ARG A 118 13.66 6.96 2.64
CA ARG A 118 13.34 8.08 3.53
C ARG A 118 12.85 7.67 4.92
N LEU A 119 12.04 6.64 5.00
CA LEU A 119 11.43 6.19 6.25
C LEU A 119 12.24 5.05 6.91
N GLY A 120 12.98 4.29 6.11
CA GLY A 120 13.73 3.12 6.56
C GLY A 120 12.88 1.85 6.67
N GLY A 121 13.55 0.69 6.64
CA GLY A 121 12.88 -0.62 6.63
C GLY A 121 12.19 -1.02 7.95
N SER A 122 12.41 -0.28 9.04
CA SER A 122 11.75 -0.50 10.34
C SER A 122 10.58 0.43 10.60
N TYR A 123 10.18 1.25 9.63
CA TYR A 123 9.09 2.20 9.78
C TYR A 123 7.76 1.53 10.10
N GLN A 124 6.95 2.20 10.93
CA GLN A 124 5.65 1.71 11.40
C GLN A 124 4.55 2.73 11.12
N PHE A 125 3.48 2.28 10.49
CA PHE A 125 2.22 3.00 10.39
C PHE A 125 1.49 2.86 11.73
N LYS A 126 1.22 3.96 12.43
CA LYS A 126 0.73 3.93 13.80
C LYS A 126 -0.63 4.58 13.91
N THR A 127 -1.59 3.87 14.47
CA THR A 127 -2.87 4.42 14.93
C THR A 127 -2.91 4.34 16.44
N GLN A 128 -3.25 5.44 17.13
CA GLN A 128 -3.10 5.55 18.57
C GLN A 128 -4.41 5.94 19.24
N LEU A 129 -4.62 5.41 20.44
CA LEU A 129 -5.64 5.89 21.36
C LEU A 129 -4.95 6.62 22.52
N LYS A 130 -5.34 7.86 22.73
CA LYS A 130 -4.76 8.74 23.76
C LYS A 130 -5.85 9.44 24.55
N TYR A 131 -5.52 9.96 25.73
CA TYR A 131 -6.43 10.72 26.55
C TYR A 131 -5.77 11.91 27.24
N THR A 132 -6.58 12.88 27.67
CA THR A 132 -6.20 13.98 28.55
C THR A 132 -7.02 13.93 29.83
N GLY A 133 -6.56 14.62 30.88
CA GLY A 133 -7.27 14.64 32.15
C GLY A 133 -6.88 13.50 33.11
N THR A 134 -7.81 13.10 33.97
CA THR A 134 -7.57 12.11 35.03
C THR A 134 -8.54 10.94 34.98
N ILE A 135 -8.08 9.78 35.44
CA ILE A 135 -8.91 8.57 35.57
C ILE A 135 -9.05 8.27 37.07
N GLU A 136 -10.28 8.38 37.61
CA GLU A 136 -10.59 8.12 39.00
C GLU A 136 -11.92 7.34 39.10
N ASN A 137 -11.92 6.30 39.92
CA ASN A 137 -13.10 5.47 40.19
C ASN A 137 -13.86 5.04 38.94
N GLY A 138 -13.14 4.57 37.91
CA GLY A 138 -13.71 4.13 36.65
C GLY A 138 -14.09 5.24 35.68
N THR A 139 -13.92 6.50 36.06
CA THR A 139 -14.30 7.65 35.24
C THR A 139 -13.08 8.36 34.68
N LEU A 140 -13.00 8.49 33.36
CA LEU A 140 -12.12 9.43 32.71
C LEU A 140 -12.78 10.82 32.69
N THR A 141 -12.22 11.76 33.46
CA THR A 141 -12.59 13.18 33.41
C THR A 141 -11.60 13.91 32.50
N GLY A 142 -11.95 14.03 31.22
CA GLY A 142 -11.09 14.53 30.13
C GLY A 142 -11.51 13.97 28.80
N ASP A 143 -10.73 14.26 27.78
CA ASP A 143 -11.05 13.89 26.39
C ASP A 143 -10.27 12.66 25.91
N LEU A 144 -10.88 11.89 25.03
CA LEU A 144 -10.29 10.74 24.35
C LEU A 144 -9.98 11.09 22.91
N TYR A 145 -8.83 10.67 22.41
CA TYR A 145 -8.35 10.98 21.06
C TYR A 145 -8.00 9.70 20.30
N CYS A 146 -8.64 9.50 19.15
CA CYS A 146 -8.21 8.54 18.14
C CYS A 146 -7.27 9.27 17.19
N VAL A 147 -5.97 8.96 17.23
CA VAL A 147 -4.95 9.61 16.39
C VAL A 147 -4.66 8.73 15.19
N GLY A 148 -5.02 9.24 14.01
CA GLY A 148 -4.88 8.50 12.77
C GLY A 148 -3.46 8.56 12.21
N GLY A 149 -2.96 7.43 11.76
CA GLY A 149 -1.68 7.29 11.08
C GLY A 149 -1.81 6.77 9.65
N MET A 150 -3.00 6.88 9.05
CA MET A 150 -3.26 6.40 7.69
C MET A 150 -2.77 4.97 7.47
N ASP A 151 -3.01 4.10 8.45
CA ASP A 151 -2.67 2.68 8.39
C ASP A 151 -3.74 1.91 7.62
N PRO A 152 -3.48 1.47 6.37
CA PRO A 152 -4.49 0.83 5.53
C PRO A 152 -4.81 -0.60 5.98
N ARG A 153 -4.06 -1.13 6.95
CA ARG A 153 -4.26 -2.47 7.52
C ARG A 153 -5.05 -2.46 8.83
N PHE A 154 -5.31 -1.28 9.42
CA PHE A 154 -6.08 -1.21 10.65
C PHE A 154 -7.42 -1.93 10.50
N ASN A 155 -7.72 -2.84 11.42
CA ASN A 155 -8.83 -3.78 11.30
C ASN A 155 -9.66 -3.90 12.59
N SER A 156 -10.61 -4.84 12.61
CA SER A 156 -11.49 -5.07 13.76
C SER A 156 -10.78 -5.56 15.02
N ASP A 157 -9.66 -6.27 14.89
CA ASP A 157 -8.88 -6.75 16.04
C ASP A 157 -8.12 -5.60 16.68
N ASP A 158 -7.58 -4.69 15.86
CA ASP A 158 -6.95 -3.46 16.31
C ASP A 158 -7.95 -2.57 17.05
N MET A 159 -9.16 -2.46 16.50
CA MET A 159 -10.26 -1.72 17.11
C MET A 159 -10.68 -2.37 18.45
N THR A 160 -10.73 -3.69 18.52
CA THR A 160 -11.01 -4.42 19.76
C THR A 160 -9.93 -4.17 20.80
N ALA A 161 -8.65 -4.17 20.38
CA ALA A 161 -7.54 -3.84 21.29
C ALA A 161 -7.64 -2.42 21.84
N PHE A 162 -8.11 -1.44 21.07
CA PHE A 162 -8.37 -0.08 21.56
C PHE A 162 -9.35 -0.07 22.73
N VAL A 163 -10.49 -0.74 22.55
CA VAL A 163 -11.54 -0.78 23.59
C VAL A 163 -11.09 -1.61 24.80
N SER A 164 -10.44 -2.76 24.57
CA SER A 164 -9.93 -3.61 25.65
C SER A 164 -8.90 -2.87 26.50
N SER A 165 -7.94 -2.16 25.89
CA SER A 165 -6.92 -1.42 26.61
C SER A 165 -7.53 -0.30 27.49
N LEU A 166 -8.56 0.39 26.98
CA LEU A 166 -9.29 1.38 27.78
C LEU A 166 -10.00 0.72 28.98
N ARG A 167 -10.63 -0.44 28.77
CA ARG A 167 -11.30 -1.21 29.83
C ARG A 167 -10.31 -1.77 30.85
N GLU A 168 -9.14 -2.22 30.43
CA GLU A 168 -8.05 -2.69 31.30
C GLU A 168 -7.52 -1.59 32.20
N MET A 169 -7.59 -0.33 31.77
CA MET A 169 -7.33 0.84 32.68
C MET A 169 -8.45 1.11 33.67
N GLY A 170 -9.51 0.30 33.65
CA GLY A 170 -10.65 0.43 34.56
C GLY A 170 -11.67 1.50 34.13
N VAL A 171 -11.57 2.06 32.93
CA VAL A 171 -12.49 3.10 32.46
C VAL A 171 -13.82 2.49 32.03
N ASP A 172 -14.90 2.88 32.67
CA ASP A 172 -16.28 2.54 32.33
C ASP A 172 -17.13 3.76 31.95
N THR A 173 -16.65 4.96 32.29
CA THR A 173 -17.35 6.22 32.02
C THR A 173 -16.37 7.27 31.48
N ILE A 174 -16.79 8.00 30.43
CA ILE A 174 -16.03 9.12 29.87
C ILE A 174 -16.84 10.40 30.07
N ARG A 175 -16.31 11.31 30.91
CA ARG A 175 -16.82 12.69 31.12
C ARG A 175 -15.97 13.66 30.32
N GLY A 176 -16.25 13.79 29.05
CA GLY A 176 -15.55 14.59 28.05
C GLY A 176 -15.94 14.19 26.66
N SER A 177 -15.17 14.60 25.69
CA SER A 177 -15.43 14.33 24.28
C SER A 177 -14.51 13.24 23.73
N ILE A 178 -14.97 12.57 22.68
CA ILE A 178 -14.16 11.64 21.91
C ILE A 178 -13.87 12.29 20.57
N TYR A 179 -12.59 12.54 20.26
CA TYR A 179 -12.13 13.24 19.07
C TYR A 179 -11.44 12.32 18.09
N ALA A 180 -11.59 12.65 16.80
CA ALA A 180 -10.75 12.14 15.73
C ALA A 180 -9.60 13.13 15.49
N ASP A 181 -8.36 12.68 15.60
CA ASP A 181 -7.21 13.43 15.09
C ASP A 181 -6.83 12.91 13.71
N LYS A 182 -7.24 13.64 12.69
CA LYS A 182 -6.95 13.37 11.27
C LYS A 182 -5.95 14.40 10.71
N THR A 183 -5.26 15.14 11.56
CA THR A 183 -4.46 16.33 11.18
C THR A 183 -3.16 16.01 10.44
N MET A 184 -2.81 14.73 10.26
CA MET A 184 -1.63 14.37 9.48
C MET A 184 -1.79 14.64 7.97
N LYS A 185 -3.00 14.89 7.50
CA LYS A 185 -3.33 15.16 6.11
C LYS A 185 -4.48 16.18 6.02
N ASP A 186 -4.67 16.79 4.86
CA ASP A 186 -5.84 17.61 4.55
C ASP A 186 -7.16 16.81 4.58
N ASP A 187 -8.29 17.51 4.43
CA ASP A 187 -9.63 16.91 4.49
C ASP A 187 -10.09 16.31 3.15
N ALA A 188 -9.26 16.30 2.09
CA ALA A 188 -9.62 15.72 0.81
C ALA A 188 -9.74 14.18 0.92
N LEU A 189 -10.92 13.65 0.68
CA LEU A 189 -11.22 12.23 0.85
C LEU A 189 -10.85 11.36 -0.36
N TYR A 190 -10.57 11.98 -1.49
CA TYR A 190 -10.24 11.30 -2.74
C TYR A 190 -8.98 11.87 -3.35
N GLY A 191 -8.25 11.03 -4.10
CA GLY A 191 -7.06 11.45 -4.84
C GLY A 191 -7.42 12.33 -6.03
N GLU A 192 -6.52 13.25 -6.37
CA GLU A 192 -6.67 14.09 -7.55
C GLU A 192 -6.72 13.23 -8.82
N GLY A 193 -7.67 13.50 -9.70
CA GLY A 193 -7.84 12.77 -10.96
C GLY A 193 -8.50 11.39 -10.83
N TRP A 194 -9.00 11.02 -9.65
CA TRP A 194 -9.79 9.81 -9.52
C TRP A 194 -11.16 9.95 -10.18
N CYS A 195 -11.59 8.90 -10.88
CA CYS A 195 -12.91 8.89 -11.50
C CYS A 195 -14.01 8.63 -10.48
N TRP A 196 -15.15 9.28 -10.66
CA TRP A 196 -16.29 9.21 -9.74
C TRP A 196 -16.99 7.85 -9.75
N ASP A 197 -16.82 7.08 -10.82
CA ASP A 197 -17.41 5.75 -11.06
C ASP A 197 -16.48 4.60 -10.65
N ASP A 198 -15.26 4.90 -10.18
CA ASP A 198 -14.35 3.91 -9.62
C ASP A 198 -14.74 3.54 -8.18
N ASP A 199 -14.49 2.29 -7.77
CA ASP A 199 -14.58 1.87 -6.36
C ASP A 199 -13.39 2.39 -5.55
N ASN A 200 -13.35 3.70 -5.38
CA ASN A 200 -12.26 4.37 -4.69
C ASN A 200 -12.33 4.18 -3.17
N PRO A 201 -11.20 3.91 -2.52
CA PRO A 201 -11.13 3.96 -1.07
C PRO A 201 -11.21 5.42 -0.58
N THR A 202 -11.57 5.61 0.69
CA THR A 202 -11.51 6.92 1.32
C THR A 202 -10.10 7.19 1.85
N LEU A 203 -9.51 8.34 1.45
CA LEU A 203 -8.20 8.79 1.94
C LEU A 203 -8.37 9.56 3.25
N THR A 204 -8.37 8.85 4.36
CA THR A 204 -8.49 9.43 5.71
C THR A 204 -7.44 8.81 6.64
N PRO A 205 -6.83 9.59 7.56
CA PRO A 205 -5.89 9.05 8.54
C PRO A 205 -6.49 7.99 9.48
N LEU A 206 -7.79 8.06 9.73
CA LEU A 206 -8.56 7.09 10.50
C LEU A 206 -9.49 6.34 9.55
N LEU A 207 -9.04 5.21 9.03
CA LEU A 207 -9.85 4.37 8.14
C LEU A 207 -9.99 2.95 8.69
N ILE A 208 -11.10 2.31 8.34
CA ILE A 208 -11.32 0.89 8.58
C ILE A 208 -12.15 0.31 7.43
N GLY A 209 -11.69 -0.82 6.88
CA GLY A 209 -12.38 -1.44 5.76
C GLY A 209 -12.45 -0.52 4.53
N ARG A 210 -11.38 0.23 4.24
CA ARG A 210 -11.22 1.15 3.09
C ARG A 210 -12.16 2.37 3.12
N LYS A 211 -12.83 2.66 4.25
CA LYS A 211 -13.84 3.73 4.37
C LYS A 211 -13.63 4.54 5.65
N ASP A 212 -14.17 5.76 5.68
CA ASP A 212 -14.18 6.64 6.84
C ASP A 212 -15.29 6.23 7.83
N LEU A 213 -15.16 5.02 8.39
CA LEU A 213 -16.10 4.44 9.35
C LEU A 213 -15.47 4.20 10.72
N PHE A 214 -14.27 4.72 10.94
CA PHE A 214 -13.51 4.44 12.16
C PHE A 214 -14.26 4.89 13.42
N MET A 215 -14.68 6.16 13.47
CA MET A 215 -15.32 6.73 14.66
C MET A 215 -16.66 6.09 14.98
N ASP A 216 -17.45 5.77 13.96
CA ASP A 216 -18.75 5.08 14.12
C ASP A 216 -18.54 3.68 14.71
N ARG A 217 -17.58 2.93 14.20
CA ARG A 217 -17.25 1.59 14.70
C ARG A 217 -16.64 1.64 16.09
N PHE A 218 -15.76 2.62 16.36
CA PHE A 218 -15.15 2.79 17.65
C PHE A 218 -16.19 3.09 18.75
N THR A 219 -17.05 4.08 18.51
CA THR A 219 -18.10 4.46 19.47
C THR A 219 -19.14 3.35 19.66
N SER A 220 -19.46 2.59 18.62
CA SER A 220 -20.31 1.40 18.74
C SER A 220 -19.67 0.34 19.64
N LYS A 221 -18.39 0.02 19.40
CA LYS A 221 -17.66 -0.95 20.24
C LYS A 221 -17.50 -0.50 21.68
N LEU A 222 -17.31 0.80 21.94
CA LEU A 222 -17.31 1.33 23.31
C LEU A 222 -18.65 1.08 24.02
N ARG A 223 -19.78 1.33 23.35
CA ARG A 223 -21.11 1.06 23.89
C ARG A 223 -21.35 -0.44 24.13
N GLU A 224 -20.97 -1.28 23.19
CA GLU A 224 -21.01 -2.75 23.32
C GLU A 224 -20.20 -3.26 24.51
N ALA A 225 -19.06 -2.61 24.81
CA ALA A 225 -18.22 -2.91 25.96
C ALA A 225 -18.73 -2.29 27.29
N GLY A 226 -19.90 -1.63 27.27
CA GLY A 226 -20.51 -1.02 28.45
C GLY A 226 -19.86 0.30 28.87
N VAL A 227 -19.09 0.96 28.01
CA VAL A 227 -18.53 2.28 28.31
C VAL A 227 -19.59 3.36 28.09
N VAL A 228 -19.84 4.14 29.13
CA VAL A 228 -20.81 5.25 29.12
C VAL A 228 -20.13 6.54 28.71
N PHE A 229 -20.68 7.23 27.72
CA PHE A 229 -20.23 8.56 27.29
C PHE A 229 -21.42 9.33 26.69
N SER A 230 -21.43 10.66 26.89
CA SER A 230 -22.56 11.51 26.49
C SER A 230 -22.36 12.20 25.15
N ALA A 231 -21.13 12.42 24.72
CA ALA A 231 -20.82 13.12 23.49
C ALA A 231 -19.58 12.57 22.83
N PHE A 232 -19.59 12.54 21.50
CA PHE A 232 -18.37 12.48 20.71
C PHE A 232 -18.39 13.61 19.67
N ALA A 233 -17.24 14.18 19.41
CA ALA A 233 -17.11 15.20 18.40
C ALA A 233 -16.78 14.50 17.07
N THR A 234 -17.56 14.82 16.03
CA THR A 234 -17.26 14.40 14.65
C THR A 234 -16.22 15.30 13.99
N SER A 235 -15.88 16.44 14.63
CA SER A 235 -14.90 17.38 14.14
C SER A 235 -13.48 16.89 14.37
N ASN A 236 -12.60 17.15 13.39
CA ASN A 236 -11.17 16.92 13.54
C ASN A 236 -10.61 17.82 14.64
N ARG A 237 -9.89 17.22 15.58
CA ARG A 237 -9.17 17.96 16.61
C ARG A 237 -7.82 17.34 16.85
N ARG A 238 -6.77 18.14 16.71
CA ARG A 238 -5.40 17.70 16.98
C ARG A 238 -5.27 17.25 18.43
N CYS A 239 -4.72 16.07 18.62
CA CYS A 239 -4.39 15.54 19.93
C CYS A 239 -3.30 16.40 20.59
N PRO A 240 -3.47 16.84 21.84
CA PRO A 240 -2.43 17.56 22.56
C PRO A 240 -1.15 16.73 22.68
N ALA A 241 0.00 17.41 22.64
CA ALA A 241 1.31 16.72 22.70
C ALA A 241 1.54 16.03 24.06
N ASP A 242 0.95 16.55 25.10
CA ASP A 242 1.01 16.05 26.48
C ASP A 242 -0.06 14.98 26.80
N ALA A 243 -0.88 14.57 25.82
CA ALA A 243 -1.88 13.53 26.00
C ALA A 243 -1.21 12.18 26.31
N TYR A 244 -1.77 11.47 27.29
CA TYR A 244 -1.32 10.16 27.73
C TYR A 244 -1.69 9.08 26.69
N SER A 245 -0.76 8.16 26.41
CA SER A 245 -1.01 7.04 25.51
C SER A 245 -1.71 5.90 26.25
N ILE A 246 -2.81 5.39 25.66
CA ILE A 246 -3.48 4.17 26.12
C ILE A 246 -2.89 2.98 25.36
N VAL A 247 -2.97 3.03 24.04
CA VAL A 247 -2.48 1.94 23.17
C VAL A 247 -2.08 2.50 21.81
N THR A 248 -1.06 1.89 21.24
CA THR A 248 -0.65 2.10 19.85
C THR A 248 -0.79 0.79 19.09
N ARG A 249 -1.53 0.80 18.00
CA ARG A 249 -1.53 -0.28 17.01
C ARG A 249 -0.67 0.13 15.85
N PHE A 250 0.04 -0.81 15.28
CA PHE A 250 0.92 -0.51 14.15
C PHE A 250 1.04 -1.69 13.18
N HIS A 251 1.30 -1.34 11.93
CA HIS A 251 1.74 -2.27 10.90
C HIS A 251 3.06 -1.79 10.30
N THR A 252 3.92 -2.73 9.95
CA THR A 252 5.27 -2.42 9.48
C THR A 252 5.28 -2.07 8.00
N ILE A 253 6.28 -1.30 7.57
CA ILE A 253 6.42 -0.86 6.18
C ILE A 253 6.46 -2.03 5.19
N ASP A 254 7.09 -3.16 5.56
CA ASP A 254 7.16 -4.36 4.73
C ASP A 254 5.78 -4.99 4.52
N GLN A 255 4.91 -5.01 5.55
CA GLN A 255 3.54 -5.47 5.42
C GLN A 255 2.71 -4.59 4.46
N ILE A 256 2.96 -3.28 4.47
CA ILE A 256 2.29 -2.34 3.56
C ILE A 256 2.84 -2.50 2.14
N LEU A 257 4.16 -2.55 1.96
CA LEU A 257 4.83 -2.73 0.68
C LEU A 257 4.44 -4.05 0.01
N MET A 258 4.36 -5.14 0.79
CA MET A 258 3.99 -6.45 0.27
C MET A 258 2.65 -6.40 -0.47
N ARG A 259 1.61 -5.83 0.15
CA ARG A 259 0.30 -5.72 -0.49
C ARG A 259 0.28 -4.68 -1.59
N MET A 260 0.91 -3.53 -1.38
CA MET A 260 1.01 -2.47 -2.38
C MET A 260 1.56 -2.98 -3.71
N LEU A 261 2.64 -3.77 -3.65
CA LEU A 261 3.35 -4.23 -4.84
C LEU A 261 2.75 -5.52 -5.40
N LYS A 262 2.35 -6.47 -4.55
CA LYS A 262 1.83 -7.76 -5.00
C LYS A 262 0.41 -7.67 -5.55
N GLU A 263 -0.47 -6.95 -4.86
CA GLU A 263 -1.87 -6.78 -5.24
C GLU A 263 -2.12 -5.47 -6.02
N SER A 264 -1.07 -4.68 -6.23
CA SER A 264 -1.17 -3.35 -6.85
C SER A 264 -2.19 -2.42 -6.16
N ASP A 265 -2.35 -2.54 -4.82
CA ASP A 265 -3.39 -1.84 -4.06
C ASP A 265 -3.09 -0.33 -3.99
N ASN A 266 -4.00 0.48 -4.55
CA ASN A 266 -3.85 1.93 -4.62
C ASN A 266 -3.94 2.58 -3.24
N LEU A 267 -4.82 2.10 -2.34
CA LEU A 267 -4.92 2.66 -0.98
C LEU A 267 -3.58 2.55 -0.23
N TYR A 268 -2.86 1.43 -0.41
CA TYR A 268 -1.57 1.22 0.23
C TYR A 268 -0.49 2.14 -0.34
N ALA A 269 -0.56 2.43 -1.64
CA ALA A 269 0.34 3.39 -2.28
C ALA A 269 0.08 4.82 -1.81
N GLU A 270 -1.19 5.22 -1.74
CA GLU A 270 -1.59 6.53 -1.22
C GLU A 270 -1.21 6.69 0.26
N SER A 271 -1.47 5.66 1.08
CA SER A 271 -1.07 5.67 2.49
C SER A 271 0.44 5.86 2.66
N MET A 272 1.24 5.19 1.82
CA MET A 272 2.70 5.34 1.81
C MET A 272 3.12 6.75 1.40
N PHE A 273 2.47 7.33 0.39
CA PHE A 273 2.74 8.69 -0.08
C PHE A 273 2.48 9.72 1.02
N TYR A 274 1.34 9.62 1.72
CA TYR A 274 1.02 10.53 2.83
C TYR A 274 1.95 10.36 4.04
N GLN A 275 2.45 9.15 4.29
CA GLN A 275 3.49 8.95 5.32
C GLN A 275 4.81 9.64 4.95
N LEU A 276 5.20 9.57 3.69
CA LEU A 276 6.37 10.30 3.19
C LEU A 276 6.19 11.81 3.38
N ALA A 277 5.04 12.35 2.99
CA ALA A 277 4.74 13.77 3.16
C ALA A 277 4.78 14.18 4.64
N ALA A 278 4.10 13.44 5.51
CA ALA A 278 4.09 13.71 6.95
C ALA A 278 5.48 13.66 7.58
N SER A 279 6.36 12.77 7.11
CA SER A 279 7.74 12.65 7.61
C SER A 279 8.64 13.83 7.23
N THR A 280 8.29 14.56 6.17
CA THR A 280 9.04 15.74 5.70
C THR A 280 8.51 17.04 6.27
N GLY A 281 7.40 17.01 7.01
CA GLY A 281 6.76 18.19 7.58
C GLY A 281 5.94 19.02 6.58
N ASN A 282 5.56 18.42 5.45
CA ASN A 282 4.74 19.02 4.41
C ASN A 282 3.29 18.53 4.47
#